data_f754173247a19b7278aaecb7e5f4bf7b
#
_entry.id   f754173247a19b7278aaecb7e5f4bf7b
#
_cell.length_a   1.000
_cell.length_b   1.000
_cell.length_c   1.000
_cell.angle_alpha   90.00
_cell.angle_beta   90.00
_cell.angle_gamma   90.00
#
_symmetry.space_group_name_H-M   'P 1'
#
loop_
_entity.id
_entity.type
_entity.pdbx_description
1 polymer ?
#
loop_
_entity_poly.entity_id
_entity_poly.type
_entity_poly.pdbx_seq_one_letter_code
_entity_poly.pdbx_strand_id
1 'polypeptide(L)'
;MPGEESGEKVVSIRAVILLSGGLDSATVLAMAHVAGLDCHALSVSYGQRHQAELNAAARVAHALGAREHRIMHVDLGRIGGSALTDKSIDVPTSASEGIPVTYVPARYTIMLSLAMAWAEVLDAREIHVGVNAVDYSGYPDCRPEFVAAFQNLANIATRAGVEGRGPAIRAPLINLSKAEIIRTGAKLGVDYSLTVSCYQADARGLACGVCDSCRLRREGFTAAGVADPTRYV
;
A
#
# COMPACT_ATOMS: atom_id res chain seq x y z
N MET A 1 -53.51 0.26 -1.64
CA MET A 1 -52.39 0.39 -0.74
C MET A 1 -51.16 -0.17 -1.43
N PRO A 2 -50.24 0.65 -2.02
CA PRO A 2 -48.99 0.12 -2.51
C PRO A 2 -48.04 -0.11 -1.31
N GLY A 3 -47.48 -1.32 -1.26
CA GLY A 3 -46.53 -1.70 -0.24
C GLY A 3 -45.22 -0.89 -0.38
N GLU A 4 -44.80 -0.28 0.72
CA GLU A 4 -43.43 0.27 0.85
C GLU A 4 -42.45 -0.90 0.85
N GLU A 5 -41.70 -1.06 -0.26
CA GLU A 5 -40.51 -1.86 -0.28
C GLU A 5 -39.45 -1.16 0.60
N SER A 6 -39.31 -1.66 1.82
CA SER A 6 -38.20 -1.31 2.71
C SER A 6 -36.93 -1.89 2.10
N GLY A 7 -36.27 -1.12 1.23
CA GLY A 7 -34.93 -1.42 0.76
C GLY A 7 -33.98 -1.44 1.96
N GLU A 8 -33.63 -2.62 2.46
CA GLU A 8 -32.51 -2.78 3.40
C GLU A 8 -31.27 -2.16 2.76
N LYS A 9 -30.83 -1.02 3.31
CA LYS A 9 -29.51 -0.47 2.98
C LYS A 9 -28.46 -1.51 3.38
N VAL A 10 -27.93 -2.22 2.43
CA VAL A 10 -26.72 -3.04 2.63
C VAL A 10 -25.64 -2.12 3.17
N VAL A 11 -25.37 -2.20 4.47
CA VAL A 11 -24.29 -1.44 5.11
C VAL A 11 -22.98 -2.06 4.65
N SER A 12 -22.30 -1.40 3.72
CA SER A 12 -20.99 -1.86 3.24
C SER A 12 -19.99 -1.80 4.40
N ILE A 13 -19.14 -2.83 4.51
CA ILE A 13 -18.09 -2.91 5.52
C ILE A 13 -17.02 -1.86 5.18
N ARG A 14 -16.70 -0.99 6.15
CA ARG A 14 -15.61 -0.03 5.99
C ARG A 14 -14.26 -0.69 6.12
N ALA A 15 -13.35 -0.32 5.23
CA ALA A 15 -11.97 -0.78 5.23
C ALA A 15 -11.00 0.41 5.08
N VAL A 16 -9.91 0.40 5.84
CA VAL A 16 -8.79 1.33 5.66
C VAL A 16 -7.75 0.66 4.78
N ILE A 17 -7.36 1.32 3.68
CA ILE A 17 -6.39 0.81 2.72
C ILE A 17 -5.12 1.66 2.81
N LEU A 18 -3.99 1.06 3.20
CA LEU A 18 -2.69 1.73 3.10
C LEU A 18 -2.31 1.91 1.63
N LEU A 19 -2.35 3.15 1.16
CA LEU A 19 -2.14 3.50 -0.25
C LEU A 19 -0.89 4.34 -0.43
N SER A 20 0.18 3.76 -0.96
CA SER A 20 1.44 4.45 -1.25
C SER A 20 1.44 5.17 -2.61
N GLY A 21 0.53 4.81 -3.52
CA GLY A 21 0.55 5.25 -4.92
C GLY A 21 1.38 4.35 -5.83
N GLY A 22 2.01 3.30 -5.30
CA GLY A 22 2.69 2.26 -6.07
C GLY A 22 1.74 1.16 -6.57
N LEU A 23 2.26 0.32 -7.43
CA LEU A 23 1.56 -0.78 -8.12
C LEU A 23 0.83 -1.72 -7.13
N ASP A 24 1.49 -2.14 -6.06
CA ASP A 24 0.95 -3.12 -5.12
C ASP A 24 -0.25 -2.55 -4.36
N SER A 25 -0.12 -1.36 -3.80
CA SER A 25 -1.18 -0.71 -3.04
C SER A 25 -2.40 -0.32 -3.91
N ALA A 26 -2.17 0.02 -5.19
CA ALA A 26 -3.25 0.24 -6.16
C ALA A 26 -4.04 -1.04 -6.41
N THR A 27 -3.34 -2.17 -6.56
CA THR A 27 -3.97 -3.48 -6.74
C THR A 27 -4.81 -3.88 -5.51
N VAL A 28 -4.28 -3.64 -4.29
CA VAL A 28 -5.02 -3.90 -3.03
C VAL A 28 -6.30 -3.06 -2.96
N LEU A 29 -6.24 -1.77 -3.29
CA LEU A 29 -7.42 -0.92 -3.30
C LEU A 29 -8.48 -1.43 -4.31
N ALA A 30 -8.06 -1.84 -5.52
CA ALA A 30 -8.96 -2.41 -6.51
C ALA A 30 -9.61 -3.72 -6.02
N MET A 31 -8.83 -4.60 -5.36
CA MET A 31 -9.36 -5.84 -4.78
C MET A 31 -10.42 -5.55 -3.70
N ALA A 32 -10.14 -4.62 -2.80
CA ALA A 32 -11.06 -4.23 -1.74
C ALA A 32 -12.35 -3.60 -2.31
N HIS A 33 -12.22 -2.73 -3.32
CA HIS A 33 -13.35 -2.08 -3.98
C HIS A 33 -14.26 -3.11 -4.67
N VAL A 34 -13.70 -4.04 -5.44
CA VAL A 34 -14.48 -5.10 -6.13
C VAL A 34 -15.11 -6.07 -5.12
N ALA A 35 -14.51 -6.27 -3.95
CA ALA A 35 -15.13 -7.01 -2.85
C ALA A 35 -16.32 -6.30 -2.19
N GLY A 36 -16.68 -5.08 -2.65
CA GLY A 36 -17.82 -4.30 -2.14
C GLY A 36 -17.55 -3.56 -0.83
N LEU A 37 -16.28 -3.38 -0.46
CA LEU A 37 -15.90 -2.66 0.75
C LEU A 37 -16.04 -1.14 0.54
N ASP A 38 -16.43 -0.43 1.61
CA ASP A 38 -16.39 1.04 1.67
C ASP A 38 -14.94 1.47 1.98
N CYS A 39 -14.17 1.75 0.91
CA CYS A 39 -12.72 1.91 0.98
C CYS A 39 -12.32 3.33 1.39
N HIS A 40 -11.56 3.45 2.48
CA HIS A 40 -10.94 4.67 2.98
C HIS A 40 -9.43 4.57 2.80
N ALA A 41 -8.86 5.35 1.88
CA ALA A 41 -7.44 5.29 1.55
C ALA A 41 -6.61 6.14 2.51
N LEU A 42 -5.53 5.56 3.05
CA LEU A 42 -4.56 6.23 3.91
C LEU A 42 -3.18 6.24 3.26
N SER A 43 -2.67 7.42 2.98
CA SER A 43 -1.28 7.64 2.59
C SER A 43 -0.49 8.26 3.74
N VAL A 44 0.81 7.95 3.80
CA VAL A 44 1.70 8.53 4.81
C VAL A 44 2.84 9.26 4.11
N SER A 45 2.97 10.55 4.40
CA SER A 45 4.15 11.34 4.09
C SER A 45 5.15 11.14 5.22
N TYR A 46 6.21 10.33 4.97
CA TYR A 46 7.14 9.91 6.02
C TYR A 46 8.56 10.48 5.84
N GLY A 47 8.72 11.50 5.01
CA GLY A 47 10.03 12.07 4.66
C GLY A 47 10.68 11.40 3.46
N GLN A 48 9.90 10.71 2.61
CA GLN A 48 10.36 10.12 1.34
C GLN A 48 10.95 11.17 0.41
N ARG A 49 11.88 10.74 -0.44
CA ARG A 49 12.70 11.63 -1.31
C ARG A 49 11.91 12.56 -2.23
N HIS A 50 10.69 12.16 -2.63
CA HIS A 50 9.87 12.92 -3.58
C HIS A 50 8.36 12.79 -3.32
N GLN A 51 7.61 13.78 -3.79
CA GLN A 51 6.15 13.83 -3.64
C GLN A 51 5.39 13.01 -4.70
N ALA A 52 6.09 12.47 -5.70
CA ALA A 52 5.47 11.81 -6.84
C ALA A 52 4.58 10.61 -6.42
N GLU A 53 4.99 9.88 -5.37
CA GLU A 53 4.20 8.76 -4.82
C GLU A 53 2.88 9.26 -4.21
N LEU A 54 2.90 10.33 -3.42
CA LEU A 54 1.70 10.89 -2.80
C LEU A 54 0.73 11.46 -3.85
N ASN A 55 1.27 12.10 -4.89
CA ASN A 55 0.48 12.58 -6.02
C ASN A 55 -0.14 11.39 -6.80
N ALA A 56 0.60 10.30 -6.97
CA ALA A 56 0.10 9.06 -7.55
C ALA A 56 -1.00 8.44 -6.66
N ALA A 57 -0.80 8.39 -5.35
CA ALA A 57 -1.80 7.89 -4.42
C ALA A 57 -3.13 8.63 -4.54
N ALA A 58 -3.10 9.96 -4.64
CA ALA A 58 -4.30 10.77 -4.82
C ALA A 58 -5.04 10.44 -6.15
N ARG A 59 -4.30 10.29 -7.26
CA ARG A 59 -4.88 9.88 -8.55
C ARG A 59 -5.48 8.48 -8.49
N VAL A 60 -4.77 7.53 -7.93
CA VAL A 60 -5.21 6.13 -7.77
C VAL A 60 -6.45 6.05 -6.87
N ALA A 61 -6.45 6.75 -5.73
CA ALA A 61 -7.61 6.79 -4.82
C ALA A 61 -8.86 7.29 -5.53
N HIS A 62 -8.74 8.37 -6.31
CA HIS A 62 -9.85 8.92 -7.09
C HIS A 62 -10.31 7.96 -8.19
N ALA A 63 -9.38 7.41 -8.99
CA ALA A 63 -9.68 6.55 -10.12
C ALA A 63 -10.33 5.22 -9.70
N LEU A 64 -9.94 4.67 -8.55
CA LEU A 64 -10.48 3.42 -8.01
C LEU A 64 -11.63 3.61 -7.02
N GLY A 65 -12.17 4.81 -6.91
CA GLY A 65 -13.40 5.08 -6.16
C GLY A 65 -13.26 4.97 -4.63
N ALA A 66 -12.09 5.31 -4.07
CA ALA A 66 -11.97 5.44 -2.63
C ALA A 66 -12.92 6.55 -2.13
N ARG A 67 -13.70 6.24 -1.08
CA ARG A 67 -14.66 7.17 -0.49
C ARG A 67 -14.01 8.40 0.10
N GLU A 68 -12.83 8.21 0.70
CA GLU A 68 -12.01 9.26 1.28
C GLU A 68 -10.54 8.90 1.08
N HIS A 69 -9.71 9.92 0.88
CA HIS A 69 -8.25 9.76 0.88
C HIS A 69 -7.64 10.74 1.89
N ARG A 70 -6.95 10.21 2.89
CA ARG A 70 -6.19 11.00 3.87
C ARG A 70 -4.70 10.85 3.70
N ILE A 71 -3.98 11.93 3.92
CA ILE A 71 -2.52 11.93 4.00
C ILE A 71 -2.14 12.32 5.42
N MET A 72 -1.43 11.42 6.11
CA MET A 72 -0.83 11.71 7.42
C MET A 72 0.66 12.00 7.26
N HIS A 73 1.19 12.85 8.13
CA HIS A 73 2.59 13.28 8.09
C HIS A 73 3.33 12.77 9.33
N VAL A 74 4.43 12.04 9.08
CA VAL A 74 5.35 11.54 10.11
C VAL A 74 6.78 11.74 9.60
N ASP A 75 7.61 12.45 10.33
CA ASP A 75 8.98 12.74 9.91
C ASP A 75 9.95 11.62 10.34
N LEU A 76 9.97 10.51 9.57
CA LEU A 76 10.93 9.42 9.78
C LEU A 76 12.34 9.77 9.27
N GLY A 77 12.47 10.82 8.47
CA GLY A 77 13.77 11.30 8.01
C GLY A 77 14.67 11.73 9.18
N ARG A 78 14.09 12.21 10.28
CA ARG A 78 14.84 12.54 11.50
C ARG A 78 15.40 11.34 12.24
N ILE A 79 14.86 10.15 12.02
CA ILE A 79 15.39 8.91 12.59
C ILE A 79 16.63 8.48 11.80
N GLY A 80 16.61 8.67 10.47
CA GLY A 80 17.70 8.30 9.57
C GLY A 80 17.75 6.80 9.27
N GLY A 81 18.90 6.34 8.78
CA GLY A 81 19.21 4.91 8.59
C GLY A 81 18.60 4.28 7.32
N SER A 82 18.04 5.06 6.40
CA SER A 82 17.52 4.53 5.13
C SER A 82 17.80 5.46 3.96
N ALA A 83 18.21 4.87 2.83
CA ALA A 83 18.36 5.58 1.58
C ALA A 83 17.06 6.21 1.05
N LEU A 84 15.89 5.82 1.55
CA LEU A 84 14.61 6.41 1.14
C LEU A 84 14.26 7.70 1.89
N THR A 85 14.87 7.95 3.06
CA THR A 85 14.59 9.11 3.91
C THR A 85 15.82 9.99 4.15
N ASP A 86 17.02 9.45 3.96
CA ASP A 86 18.30 10.15 4.11
C ASP A 86 18.96 10.35 2.74
N LYS A 87 19.10 11.60 2.32
CA LYS A 87 19.70 11.95 1.03
C LYS A 87 21.22 11.75 0.96
N SER A 88 21.88 11.58 2.12
CA SER A 88 23.32 11.28 2.18
C SER A 88 23.63 9.81 1.85
N ILE A 89 22.62 8.92 1.87
CA ILE A 89 22.76 7.51 1.53
C ILE A 89 22.26 7.29 0.11
N ASP A 90 23.09 6.79 -0.79
CA ASP A 90 22.68 6.53 -2.17
C ASP A 90 21.70 5.37 -2.28
N VAL A 91 20.71 5.51 -3.17
CA VAL A 91 19.81 4.41 -3.53
C VAL A 91 20.54 3.45 -4.44
N PRO A 92 20.67 2.15 -4.08
CA PRO A 92 21.37 1.18 -4.90
C PRO A 92 20.75 1.02 -6.30
N THR A 93 21.62 0.80 -7.29
CA THR A 93 21.26 0.49 -8.68
C THR A 93 21.40 -0.99 -9.02
N SER A 94 21.87 -1.81 -8.06
CA SER A 94 22.03 -3.26 -8.15
C SER A 94 21.26 -3.94 -7.01
N ALA A 95 20.96 -5.23 -7.19
CA ALA A 95 20.30 -6.03 -6.15
C ALA A 95 21.16 -6.06 -4.88
N SER A 96 20.51 -5.92 -3.73
CA SER A 96 21.15 -5.99 -2.42
C SER A 96 20.99 -7.38 -1.82
N GLU A 97 22.00 -7.86 -1.08
CA GLU A 97 21.89 -9.06 -0.24
C GLU A 97 21.41 -8.67 1.16
N GLY A 98 20.57 -9.51 1.77
CA GLY A 98 20.05 -9.29 3.13
C GLY A 98 19.03 -8.15 3.21
N ILE A 99 19.03 -7.41 4.32
CA ILE A 99 18.15 -6.25 4.52
C ILE A 99 18.74 -5.05 3.76
N PRO A 100 18.08 -4.56 2.72
CA PRO A 100 18.65 -3.49 1.87
C PRO A 100 18.65 -2.14 2.60
N VAL A 101 19.57 -1.25 2.22
CA VAL A 101 19.67 0.12 2.77
C VAL A 101 18.43 0.99 2.48
N THR A 102 17.54 0.53 1.61
CA THR A 102 16.22 1.14 1.33
C THR A 102 15.15 0.76 2.35
N TYR A 103 15.45 -0.17 3.27
CA TYR A 103 14.55 -0.45 4.40
C TYR A 103 14.46 0.79 5.30
N VAL A 104 13.24 1.27 5.52
CA VAL A 104 12.98 2.35 6.49
C VAL A 104 12.60 1.68 7.81
N PRO A 105 13.38 1.86 8.90
CA PRO A 105 13.15 1.18 10.17
C PRO A 105 11.72 1.34 10.68
N ALA A 106 11.07 0.21 10.99
CA ALA A 106 9.71 0.12 11.53
C ALA A 106 8.62 0.85 10.72
N ARG A 107 8.82 1.07 9.41
CA ARG A 107 7.90 1.85 8.58
C ARG A 107 6.48 1.30 8.60
N TYR A 108 6.30 0.01 8.32
CA TYR A 108 4.96 -0.59 8.33
C TYR A 108 4.36 -0.70 9.73
N THR A 109 5.17 -0.83 10.78
CA THR A 109 4.69 -0.74 12.17
C THR A 109 4.01 0.60 12.42
N ILE A 110 4.65 1.70 12.03
CA ILE A 110 4.12 3.06 12.19
C ILE A 110 2.88 3.27 11.30
N MET A 111 2.96 2.88 10.03
CA MET A 111 1.85 3.06 9.08
C MET A 111 0.61 2.26 9.48
N LEU A 112 0.76 1.02 9.92
CA LEU A 112 -0.34 0.20 10.41
C LEU A 112 -0.91 0.73 11.73
N SER A 113 -0.08 1.32 12.62
CA SER A 113 -0.57 1.97 13.84
C SER A 113 -1.45 3.18 13.52
N LEU A 114 -1.07 4.00 12.53
CA LEU A 114 -1.91 5.10 12.05
C LEU A 114 -3.20 4.61 11.41
N ALA A 115 -3.12 3.55 10.61
CA ALA A 115 -4.29 2.92 10.00
C ALA A 115 -5.23 2.35 11.05
N MET A 116 -4.70 1.72 12.10
CA MET A 116 -5.46 1.18 13.22
C MET A 116 -6.20 2.27 13.99
N ALA A 117 -5.54 3.39 14.28
CA ALA A 117 -6.18 4.53 14.94
C ALA A 117 -7.32 5.10 14.10
N TRP A 118 -7.13 5.23 12.80
CA TRP A 118 -8.18 5.72 11.91
C TRP A 118 -9.30 4.70 11.70
N ALA A 119 -8.98 3.42 11.61
CA ALA A 119 -9.97 2.33 11.53
C ALA A 119 -10.91 2.33 12.75
N GLU A 120 -10.37 2.58 13.95
CA GLU A 120 -11.19 2.67 15.16
C GLU A 120 -12.17 3.86 15.12
N VAL A 121 -11.73 5.04 14.65
CA VAL A 121 -12.59 6.21 14.47
C VAL A 121 -13.68 5.98 13.43
N LEU A 122 -13.38 5.23 12.37
CA LEU A 122 -14.33 4.89 11.30
C LEU A 122 -15.25 3.72 11.65
N ASP A 123 -15.03 3.00 12.74
CA ASP A 123 -15.58 1.66 12.98
C ASP A 123 -15.34 0.72 11.78
N ALA A 124 -14.16 0.80 11.18
CA ALA A 124 -13.77 -0.05 10.06
C ALA A 124 -13.42 -1.46 10.55
N ARG A 125 -13.80 -2.47 9.78
CA ARG A 125 -13.60 -3.88 10.13
C ARG A 125 -12.37 -4.50 9.51
N GLU A 126 -11.76 -3.82 8.55
CA GLU A 126 -10.57 -4.31 7.88
C GLU A 126 -9.55 -3.20 7.67
N ILE A 127 -8.27 -3.57 7.74
CA ILE A 127 -7.13 -2.75 7.32
C ILE A 127 -6.36 -3.55 6.28
N HIS A 128 -6.21 -3.00 5.08
CA HIS A 128 -5.54 -3.66 3.97
C HIS A 128 -4.16 -3.05 3.73
N VAL A 129 -3.16 -3.92 3.53
CA VAL A 129 -1.77 -3.52 3.26
C VAL A 129 -1.21 -4.29 2.08
N GLY A 130 -0.47 -3.60 1.21
CA GLY A 130 0.12 -4.15 0.00
C GLY A 130 1.52 -4.73 0.20
N VAL A 131 1.77 -5.40 1.35
CA VAL A 131 3.04 -6.09 1.57
C VAL A 131 3.10 -7.39 0.76
N ASN A 132 4.30 -7.71 0.27
CA ASN A 132 4.58 -8.90 -0.51
C ASN A 132 5.86 -9.55 0.01
N ALA A 133 5.84 -10.84 0.27
CA ALA A 133 6.96 -11.60 0.81
C ALA A 133 7.77 -12.33 -0.27
N VAL A 134 7.18 -12.55 -1.45
CA VAL A 134 7.78 -13.37 -2.52
C VAL A 134 8.90 -12.62 -3.23
N ASP A 135 8.63 -11.37 -3.66
CA ASP A 135 9.58 -10.59 -4.45
C ASP A 135 10.50 -9.72 -3.58
N TYR A 136 10.15 -9.51 -2.30
CA TYR A 136 10.85 -8.59 -1.42
C TYR A 136 11.01 -9.13 0.00
N SER A 137 11.56 -10.34 0.12
CA SER A 137 11.81 -11.01 1.41
C SER A 137 12.82 -10.28 2.31
N GLY A 138 13.50 -9.24 1.80
CA GLY A 138 14.48 -8.46 2.56
C GLY A 138 13.91 -7.55 3.64
N TYR A 139 12.63 -7.14 3.57
CA TYR A 139 12.05 -6.26 4.58
C TYR A 139 11.41 -7.06 5.72
N PRO A 140 11.87 -6.89 6.99
CA PRO A 140 11.31 -7.62 8.12
C PRO A 140 9.81 -7.40 8.31
N ASP A 141 9.34 -6.19 8.03
CA ASP A 141 7.95 -5.74 8.18
C ASP A 141 7.05 -6.02 6.95
N CYS A 142 7.51 -6.88 6.04
CA CYS A 142 6.70 -7.40 4.92
C CYS A 142 6.43 -8.90 5.01
N ARG A 143 6.78 -9.56 6.12
CA ARG A 143 6.68 -11.01 6.31
C ARG A 143 5.33 -11.41 6.89
N PRO A 144 4.85 -12.65 6.64
CA PRO A 144 3.60 -13.16 7.22
C PRO A 144 3.58 -13.11 8.75
N GLU A 145 4.73 -13.40 9.40
CA GLU A 145 4.86 -13.37 10.86
C GLU A 145 4.64 -11.97 11.44
N PHE A 146 5.12 -10.93 10.73
CA PHE A 146 4.88 -9.54 11.11
C PHE A 146 3.39 -9.20 11.04
N VAL A 147 2.72 -9.59 9.95
CA VAL A 147 1.27 -9.35 9.78
C VAL A 147 0.47 -10.05 10.87
N ALA A 148 0.81 -11.30 11.20
CA ALA A 148 0.16 -12.05 12.28
C ALA A 148 0.39 -11.42 13.65
N ALA A 149 1.62 -10.98 13.94
CA ALA A 149 1.95 -10.28 15.19
C ALA A 149 1.21 -8.95 15.31
N PHE A 150 1.09 -8.20 14.21
CA PHE A 150 0.34 -6.95 14.19
C PHE A 150 -1.16 -7.16 14.36
N GLN A 151 -1.74 -8.25 13.82
CA GLN A 151 -3.13 -8.65 14.09
C GLN A 151 -3.36 -8.89 15.60
N ASN A 152 -2.43 -9.58 16.25
CA ASN A 152 -2.52 -9.79 17.70
C ASN A 152 -2.44 -8.46 18.46
N LEU A 153 -1.56 -7.54 18.04
CA LEU A 153 -1.48 -6.20 18.60
C LEU A 153 -2.81 -5.45 18.44
N ALA A 154 -3.41 -5.47 17.25
CA ALA A 154 -4.69 -4.79 16.99
C ALA A 154 -5.81 -5.29 17.91
N ASN A 155 -5.82 -6.59 18.23
CA ASN A 155 -6.82 -7.21 19.10
C ASN A 155 -6.72 -6.77 20.58
N ILE A 156 -5.55 -6.34 21.04
CA ILE A 156 -5.32 -5.98 22.46
C ILE A 156 -5.03 -4.50 22.70
N ALA A 157 -4.68 -3.74 21.67
CA ALA A 157 -4.23 -2.35 21.77
C ALA A 157 -5.31 -1.31 21.41
N THR A 158 -6.50 -1.74 21.00
CA THR A 158 -7.61 -0.86 20.62
C THR A 158 -8.85 -1.17 21.46
N ARG A 159 -9.72 -0.18 21.62
CA ARG A 159 -11.02 -0.39 22.26
C ARG A 159 -11.83 -1.44 21.51
N ALA A 160 -11.92 -1.31 20.18
CA ALA A 160 -12.63 -2.27 19.34
C ALA A 160 -12.05 -3.70 19.48
N GLY A 161 -10.73 -3.83 19.58
CA GLY A 161 -10.03 -5.11 19.79
C GLY A 161 -10.40 -5.76 21.11
N VAL A 162 -10.35 -5.02 22.23
CA VAL A 162 -10.72 -5.50 23.56
C VAL A 162 -12.21 -5.89 23.64
N GLU A 163 -13.06 -5.22 22.89
CA GLU A 163 -14.49 -5.53 22.76
C GLU A 163 -14.77 -6.68 21.75
N GLY A 164 -13.75 -7.34 21.20
CA GLY A 164 -13.89 -8.44 20.23
C GLY A 164 -14.31 -8.00 18.82
N ARG A 165 -14.17 -6.71 18.50
CA ARG A 165 -14.58 -6.09 17.24
C ARG A 165 -13.43 -5.44 16.49
N GLY A 166 -12.18 -5.76 16.85
CA GLY A 166 -10.97 -5.20 16.23
C GLY A 166 -10.91 -5.44 14.73
N PRO A 167 -10.24 -4.55 13.98
CA PRO A 167 -10.11 -4.70 12.53
C PRO A 167 -9.25 -5.90 12.17
N ALA A 168 -9.63 -6.62 11.12
CA ALA A 168 -8.80 -7.66 10.53
C ALA A 168 -7.69 -7.03 9.66
N ILE A 169 -6.44 -7.43 9.89
CA ILE A 169 -5.31 -7.02 9.05
C ILE A 169 -5.24 -7.92 7.83
N ARG A 170 -5.42 -7.37 6.65
CA ARG A 170 -5.44 -8.07 5.37
C ARG A 170 -4.20 -7.73 4.54
N ALA A 171 -3.45 -8.77 4.16
CA ALA A 171 -2.30 -8.66 3.26
C ALA A 171 -2.55 -9.56 2.03
N PRO A 172 -3.46 -9.17 1.10
CA PRO A 172 -3.93 -10.04 0.03
C PRO A 172 -2.85 -10.41 -0.99
N LEU A 173 -1.74 -9.67 -1.02
CA LEU A 173 -0.63 -9.91 -1.95
C LEU A 173 0.51 -10.73 -1.35
N ILE A 174 0.43 -11.14 -0.09
CA ILE A 174 1.56 -11.64 0.70
C ILE A 174 2.30 -12.82 0.02
N ASN A 175 1.57 -13.69 -0.66
CA ASN A 175 2.09 -14.89 -1.32
C ASN A 175 2.09 -14.81 -2.86
N LEU A 176 1.82 -13.64 -3.43
CA LEU A 176 1.76 -13.46 -4.88
C LEU A 176 3.11 -12.97 -5.43
N SER A 177 3.53 -13.49 -6.57
CA SER A 177 4.61 -12.91 -7.35
C SER A 177 4.20 -11.56 -7.97
N LYS A 178 5.17 -10.74 -8.35
CA LYS A 178 4.91 -9.45 -9.01
C LYS A 178 4.07 -9.61 -10.29
N ALA A 179 4.30 -10.67 -11.03
CA ALA A 179 3.54 -10.99 -12.23
C ALA A 179 2.07 -11.32 -11.91
N GLU A 180 1.80 -12.06 -10.85
CA GLU A 180 0.43 -12.38 -10.41
C GLU A 180 -0.30 -11.13 -9.90
N ILE A 181 0.39 -10.26 -9.15
CA ILE A 181 -0.14 -8.97 -8.71
C ILE A 181 -0.56 -8.12 -9.91
N ILE A 182 0.32 -8.00 -10.91
CA ILE A 182 0.04 -7.22 -12.13
C ILE A 182 -1.14 -7.80 -12.91
N ARG A 183 -1.17 -9.13 -13.13
CA ARG A 183 -2.32 -9.78 -13.82
C ARG A 183 -3.62 -9.56 -13.06
N THR A 184 -3.58 -9.65 -11.73
CA THR A 184 -4.75 -9.43 -10.88
C THR A 184 -5.25 -8.00 -11.02
N GLY A 185 -4.38 -7.00 -10.86
CA GLY A 185 -4.80 -5.61 -10.99
C GLY A 185 -5.26 -5.24 -12.40
N ALA A 186 -4.61 -5.77 -13.45
CA ALA A 186 -5.06 -5.57 -14.84
C ALA A 186 -6.47 -6.13 -15.08
N LYS A 187 -6.77 -7.32 -14.55
CA LYS A 187 -8.12 -7.91 -14.61
C LYS A 187 -9.16 -7.08 -13.85
N LEU A 188 -8.75 -6.40 -12.77
CA LEU A 188 -9.61 -5.53 -11.98
C LEU A 188 -9.69 -4.10 -12.54
N GLY A 189 -9.08 -3.82 -13.69
CA GLY A 189 -9.14 -2.52 -14.35
C GLY A 189 -8.19 -1.47 -13.76
N VAL A 190 -7.16 -1.86 -13.03
CA VAL A 190 -6.15 -0.91 -12.52
C VAL A 190 -5.37 -0.29 -13.67
N ASP A 191 -5.46 1.03 -13.81
CA ASP A 191 -4.58 1.79 -14.69
C ASP A 191 -3.23 2.04 -14.01
N TYR A 192 -2.27 1.19 -14.32
CA TYR A 192 -0.92 1.28 -13.77
C TYR A 192 -0.12 2.50 -14.26
N SER A 193 -0.59 3.25 -15.27
CA SER A 193 0.02 4.50 -15.68
C SER A 193 -0.11 5.61 -14.63
N LEU A 194 -1.12 5.49 -13.74
CA LEU A 194 -1.35 6.40 -12.63
C LEU A 194 -0.38 6.17 -11.46
N THR A 195 0.29 5.01 -11.42
CA THR A 195 1.12 4.57 -10.28
C THR A 195 2.57 4.98 -10.43
N VAL A 196 3.22 5.29 -9.30
CA VAL A 196 4.66 5.55 -9.21
C VAL A 196 5.26 4.63 -8.15
N SER A 197 6.18 3.75 -8.56
CA SER A 197 6.89 2.82 -7.66
C SER A 197 8.37 3.17 -7.50
N CYS A 198 8.91 4.07 -8.31
CA CYS A 198 10.32 4.42 -8.35
C CYS A 198 10.77 5.13 -7.07
N TYR A 199 11.90 4.69 -6.49
CA TYR A 199 12.50 5.33 -5.30
C TYR A 199 13.12 6.70 -5.57
N GLN A 200 13.37 7.03 -6.84
CA GLN A 200 14.04 8.25 -7.30
C GLN A 200 13.29 8.90 -8.47
N ALA A 201 11.94 8.86 -8.44
CA ALA A 201 11.15 9.52 -9.47
C ALA A 201 11.43 11.04 -9.46
N ASP A 202 11.45 11.65 -10.65
CA ASP A 202 11.57 13.09 -10.78
C ASP A 202 10.29 13.83 -10.38
N ALA A 203 10.31 15.17 -10.38
CA ALA A 203 9.16 15.98 -10.02
C ALA A 203 7.92 15.76 -10.93
N ARG A 204 8.13 15.24 -12.15
CA ARG A 204 7.07 14.90 -13.12
C ARG A 204 6.58 13.46 -12.94
N GLY A 205 7.18 12.68 -12.03
CA GLY A 205 6.87 11.27 -11.80
C GLY A 205 7.53 10.31 -12.79
N LEU A 206 8.54 10.75 -13.56
CA LEU A 206 9.32 9.86 -14.43
C LEU A 206 10.18 8.94 -13.57
N ALA A 207 10.18 7.66 -13.87
CA ALA A 207 10.93 6.65 -13.13
C ALA A 207 12.39 6.60 -13.57
N CYS A 208 13.33 6.41 -12.63
CA CYS A 208 14.77 6.37 -12.95
C CYS A 208 15.19 5.15 -13.78
N GLY A 209 14.39 4.09 -13.83
CA GLY A 209 14.65 2.88 -14.59
C GLY A 209 15.71 1.93 -14.00
N VAL A 210 16.44 2.33 -12.95
CA VAL A 210 17.65 1.60 -12.47
C VAL A 210 17.56 1.10 -11.03
N CYS A 211 16.70 1.70 -10.16
CA CYS A 211 16.55 1.23 -8.79
C CYS A 211 15.82 -0.12 -8.73
N ASP A 212 15.93 -0.82 -7.59
CA ASP A 212 15.32 -2.14 -7.39
C ASP A 212 13.82 -2.13 -7.69
N SER A 213 13.09 -1.11 -7.25
CA SER A 213 11.65 -1.02 -7.52
C SER A 213 11.34 -0.90 -9.02
N CYS A 214 12.15 -0.18 -9.79
CA CYS A 214 12.00 -0.10 -11.25
C CYS A 214 12.32 -1.43 -11.92
N ARG A 215 13.37 -2.14 -11.47
CA ARG A 215 13.76 -3.44 -11.98
C ARG A 215 12.66 -4.47 -11.73
N LEU A 216 12.23 -4.64 -10.48
CA LEU A 216 11.17 -5.58 -10.10
C LEU A 216 9.84 -5.29 -10.83
N ARG A 217 9.50 -4.00 -11.00
CA ARG A 217 8.31 -3.60 -11.76
C ARG A 217 8.41 -4.06 -13.22
N ARG A 218 9.50 -3.76 -13.89
CA ARG A 218 9.72 -4.12 -15.30
C ARG A 218 9.72 -5.63 -15.52
N GLU A 219 10.44 -6.36 -14.66
CA GLU A 219 10.47 -7.83 -14.66
C GLU A 219 9.07 -8.41 -14.45
N GLY A 220 8.31 -7.84 -13.49
CA GLY A 220 6.94 -8.24 -13.20
C GLY A 220 6.00 -8.05 -14.38
N PHE A 221 6.04 -6.90 -15.08
CA PHE A 221 5.23 -6.65 -16.27
C PHE A 221 5.60 -7.59 -17.42
N THR A 222 6.89 -7.82 -17.63
CA THR A 222 7.38 -8.78 -18.65
C THR A 222 6.87 -10.19 -18.35
N ALA A 223 7.01 -10.67 -17.11
CA ALA A 223 6.55 -12.00 -16.68
C ALA A 223 5.03 -12.13 -16.65
N ALA A 224 4.30 -11.02 -16.48
CA ALA A 224 2.85 -10.97 -16.56
C ALA A 224 2.33 -11.05 -18.00
N GLY A 225 3.14 -10.73 -19.01
CA GLY A 225 2.71 -10.55 -20.39
C GLY A 225 1.86 -9.29 -20.60
N VAL A 226 2.02 -8.28 -19.74
CA VAL A 226 1.30 -7.00 -19.78
C VAL A 226 2.30 -5.89 -20.12
N ALA A 227 1.92 -4.96 -20.99
CA ALA A 227 2.77 -3.80 -21.32
C ALA A 227 2.96 -2.91 -20.09
N ASP A 228 4.20 -2.55 -19.75
CA ASP A 228 4.50 -1.62 -18.66
C ASP A 228 4.22 -0.17 -19.12
N PRO A 229 3.22 0.52 -18.56
CA PRO A 229 2.88 1.89 -18.93
C PRO A 229 3.78 2.93 -18.26
N THR A 230 4.81 2.52 -17.52
CA THR A 230 5.70 3.42 -16.79
C THR A 230 6.51 4.29 -17.75
N ARG A 231 6.54 5.58 -17.49
CA ARG A 231 7.41 6.51 -18.17
C ARG A 231 8.76 6.58 -17.44
N TYR A 232 9.80 6.20 -18.15
CA TYR A 232 11.19 6.26 -17.66
C TYR A 232 11.90 7.51 -18.16
N VAL A 233 12.95 7.98 -17.45
CA VAL A 233 13.84 9.06 -17.87
C VAL A 233 14.78 8.59 -18.99
#